data_f467abae64ac7a5c2f9ac0e75f64e0ee
#
_entry.id   f467abae64ac7a5c2f9ac0e75f64e0ee
#
_cell.length_a   1.000
_cell.length_b   1.000
_cell.length_c   1.000
_cell.angle_alpha   90.00
_cell.angle_beta   90.00
_cell.angle_gamma   90.00
#
_symmetry.space_group_name_H-M   'P 1'
#
loop_
_entity.id
_entity.type
_entity.pdbx_description
1 polymer ?
#
loop_
_entity_poly.entity_id
_entity_poly.type
_entity_poly.pdbx_seq_one_letter_code
_entity_poly.pdbx_strand_id
1 'polypeptide(L)'
;MPVEQAYFLVAAGDKRPLLILRECELCKGTDHAVLSRTLDNEQTVLLTHWFRCVKLPPNVLTETHPFYNLFHAGAEGGKVPHLFFADPDGGHKKALPGDQSQSDLWKVMFKYLDRCYDENAKSAIKNLRKLLGQYDKLDAQEDLVRARIDKEIEKNGPKSRKLKKFNKDLDKLAKERKELREKEQKLRDLALKAAELEAVGAAAK
;
A
#
# COMPACT_ATOMS: atom_id res chain seq x y z
N MET A 1 -17.59 5.79 -23.81
CA MET A 1 -17.75 6.36 -22.47
C MET A 1 -16.78 7.52 -22.33
N PRO A 2 -17.20 8.69 -21.80
CA PRO A 2 -16.29 9.80 -21.52
C PRO A 2 -15.24 9.43 -20.48
N VAL A 3 -14.06 10.05 -20.56
CA VAL A 3 -12.93 9.73 -19.66
C VAL A 3 -13.21 10.09 -18.20
N GLU A 4 -13.99 11.12 -17.97
CA GLU A 4 -14.43 11.57 -16.63
C GLU A 4 -15.27 10.50 -15.94
N GLN A 5 -16.20 9.87 -16.69
CA GLN A 5 -16.98 8.74 -16.17
C GLN A 5 -16.09 7.53 -15.87
N ALA A 6 -15.05 7.30 -16.69
CA ALA A 6 -14.11 6.23 -16.42
C ALA A 6 -13.33 6.46 -15.12
N TYR A 7 -12.89 7.69 -14.83
CA TYR A 7 -12.27 8.01 -13.54
C TYR A 7 -13.24 7.78 -12.38
N PHE A 8 -14.48 8.23 -12.49
CA PHE A 8 -15.50 8.00 -11.48
C PHE A 8 -15.71 6.51 -11.18
N LEU A 9 -15.74 5.68 -12.22
CA LEU A 9 -15.90 4.23 -12.08
C LEU A 9 -14.68 3.56 -11.40
N VAL A 10 -13.46 3.95 -11.77
CA VAL A 10 -12.27 3.36 -11.15
C VAL A 10 -12.02 3.86 -9.74
N ALA A 11 -12.40 5.10 -9.44
CA ALA A 11 -12.40 5.63 -8.08
C ALA A 11 -13.43 4.92 -7.19
N ALA A 12 -14.60 4.52 -7.76
CA ALA A 12 -15.67 3.81 -7.06
C ALA A 12 -16.08 4.49 -5.74
N GLY A 13 -16.12 5.83 -5.71
CA GLY A 13 -16.42 6.62 -4.52
C GLY A 13 -15.28 6.74 -3.50
N ASP A 14 -14.13 6.12 -3.76
CA ASP A 14 -12.92 6.29 -2.95
C ASP A 14 -12.30 7.66 -3.22
N LYS A 15 -12.00 8.40 -2.15
CA LYS A 15 -11.46 9.77 -2.22
C LYS A 15 -9.93 9.81 -2.21
N ARG A 16 -9.27 8.66 -2.06
CA ARG A 16 -7.82 8.56 -2.10
C ARG A 16 -7.30 8.81 -3.52
N PRO A 17 -6.09 9.36 -3.68
CA PRO A 17 -5.48 9.49 -5.00
C PRO A 17 -5.36 8.11 -5.68
N LEU A 18 -5.48 8.11 -7.00
CA LEU A 18 -5.44 6.90 -7.81
C LEU A 18 -3.99 6.51 -8.12
N LEU A 19 -3.71 5.21 -8.03
CA LEU A 19 -2.54 4.55 -8.57
C LEU A 19 -3.03 3.50 -9.56
N ILE A 20 -2.90 3.81 -10.85
CA ILE A 20 -3.44 2.98 -11.93
C ILE A 20 -2.30 2.24 -12.59
N LEU A 21 -2.34 0.92 -12.54
CA LEU A 21 -1.37 0.02 -13.16
C LEU A 21 -1.99 -0.59 -14.42
N ARG A 22 -1.30 -0.50 -15.55
CA ARG A 22 -1.68 -1.20 -16.78
C ARG A 22 -1.08 -2.60 -16.81
N GLU A 23 -1.89 -3.61 -17.08
CA GLU A 23 -1.40 -4.95 -17.41
C GLU A 23 -0.57 -4.93 -18.69
N CYS A 24 0.43 -5.78 -18.74
CA CYS A 24 1.29 -5.94 -19.89
C CYS A 24 1.43 -7.44 -20.20
N GLU A 25 0.94 -7.87 -21.33
CA GLU A 25 1.00 -9.28 -21.75
C GLU A 25 2.43 -9.77 -21.98
N LEU A 26 3.30 -8.87 -22.45
CA LEU A 26 4.71 -9.17 -22.75
C LEU A 26 5.64 -9.00 -21.54
N CYS A 27 5.15 -8.42 -20.45
CA CYS A 27 5.96 -8.17 -19.28
C CYS A 27 5.95 -9.40 -18.35
N LYS A 28 7.10 -9.71 -17.76
CA LYS A 28 7.22 -10.82 -16.80
C LYS A 28 6.59 -10.48 -15.44
N GLY A 29 5.36 -10.10 -15.40
CA GLY A 29 4.57 -9.66 -14.25
C GLY A 29 4.12 -8.21 -14.38
N THR A 30 2.90 -7.93 -13.98
CA THR A 30 2.25 -6.61 -14.09
C THR A 30 2.67 -5.64 -13.01
N ASP A 31 3.23 -6.14 -11.92
CA ASP A 31 3.61 -5.39 -10.73
C ASP A 31 5.03 -4.79 -10.80
N HIS A 32 5.81 -5.11 -11.83
CA HIS A 32 7.19 -4.60 -11.99
C HIS A 32 7.32 -3.08 -11.97
N ALA A 33 6.28 -2.40 -12.47
CA ALA A 33 6.26 -0.94 -12.49
C ALA A 33 6.19 -0.34 -11.09
N VAL A 34 5.73 -1.10 -10.10
CA VAL A 34 5.52 -0.67 -8.70
C VAL A 34 6.49 -1.35 -7.75
N LEU A 35 6.69 -2.67 -7.92
CA LEU A 35 7.51 -3.48 -7.04
C LEU A 35 8.86 -3.81 -7.68
N SER A 36 9.92 -3.63 -6.94
CA SER A 36 11.25 -4.10 -7.36
C SER A 36 11.38 -5.60 -7.18
N ARG A 37 12.09 -6.27 -8.10
CA ARG A 37 12.43 -7.69 -7.98
C ARG A 37 13.65 -7.96 -7.10
N THR A 38 14.50 -6.96 -6.93
CA THR A 38 15.83 -7.12 -6.32
C THR A 38 16.03 -6.29 -5.06
N LEU A 39 15.11 -5.37 -4.77
CA LEU A 39 15.18 -4.46 -3.64
C LEU A 39 14.00 -4.68 -2.69
N ASP A 40 14.13 -4.16 -1.48
CA ASP A 40 13.06 -4.17 -0.49
C ASP A 40 11.84 -3.35 -0.97
N ASN A 41 10.67 -3.97 -0.93
CA ASN A 41 9.40 -3.38 -1.34
C ASN A 41 8.53 -2.89 -0.17
N GLU A 42 8.98 -3.07 1.05
CA GLU A 42 8.22 -2.75 2.27
C GLU A 42 7.63 -1.34 2.23
N GLN A 43 8.49 -0.35 1.95
CA GLN A 43 8.04 1.05 1.87
C GLN A 43 7.02 1.27 0.75
N THR A 44 7.21 0.65 -0.42
CA THR A 44 6.26 0.75 -1.53
C THR A 44 4.90 0.17 -1.13
N VAL A 45 4.88 -1.02 -0.55
CA VAL A 45 3.66 -1.68 -0.09
C VAL A 45 2.94 -0.83 0.98
N LEU A 46 3.67 -0.29 1.94
CA LEU A 46 3.10 0.60 2.95
C LEU A 46 2.49 1.86 2.33
N LEU A 47 3.17 2.48 1.35
CA LEU A 47 2.68 3.68 0.66
C LEU A 47 1.39 3.43 -0.13
N THR A 48 1.23 2.25 -0.76
CA THR A 48 0.01 1.92 -1.53
C THR A 48 -1.26 1.93 -0.69
N HIS A 49 -1.15 1.80 0.64
CA HIS A 49 -2.30 1.87 1.54
C HIS A 49 -3.11 3.17 1.38
N TRP A 50 -2.45 4.29 1.13
CA TRP A 50 -3.09 5.61 0.97
C TRP A 50 -3.47 5.96 -0.47
N PHE A 51 -3.42 4.99 -1.38
CA PHE A 51 -3.88 5.12 -2.75
C PHE A 51 -5.06 4.19 -3.02
N ARG A 52 -5.96 4.59 -3.89
CA ARG A 52 -6.86 3.67 -4.57
C ARG A 52 -6.07 3.01 -5.70
N CYS A 53 -5.59 1.80 -5.45
CA CYS A 53 -4.84 1.03 -6.44
C CYS A 53 -5.80 0.32 -7.40
N VAL A 54 -5.63 0.56 -8.69
CA VAL A 54 -6.46 -0.01 -9.77
C VAL A 54 -5.57 -0.66 -10.80
N LYS A 55 -5.91 -1.89 -11.19
CA LYS A 55 -5.26 -2.61 -12.27
C LYS A 55 -6.18 -2.63 -13.48
N LEU A 56 -5.70 -2.12 -14.62
CA LEU A 56 -6.44 -2.09 -15.87
C LEU A 56 -5.92 -3.17 -16.82
N PRO A 57 -6.82 -3.84 -17.55
CA PRO A 57 -6.45 -4.89 -18.51
C PRO A 57 -5.71 -4.32 -19.73
N PRO A 58 -5.05 -5.16 -20.55
CA PRO A 58 -4.26 -4.72 -21.72
C PRO A 58 -5.06 -3.95 -22.78
N ASN A 59 -6.38 -4.19 -22.87
CA ASN A 59 -7.26 -3.53 -23.82
C ASN A 59 -7.40 -2.01 -23.62
N VAL A 60 -6.83 -1.43 -22.53
CA VAL A 60 -6.73 0.03 -22.40
C VAL A 60 -5.93 0.69 -23.53
N LEU A 61 -5.17 -0.10 -24.27
CA LEU A 61 -4.44 0.34 -25.47
C LEU A 61 -5.25 0.24 -26.78
N THR A 62 -6.54 -0.07 -26.71
CA THR A 62 -7.46 -0.01 -27.85
C THR A 62 -8.06 1.40 -27.97
N GLU A 63 -8.16 1.95 -29.18
CA GLU A 63 -8.65 3.32 -29.44
C GLU A 63 -10.04 3.61 -28.86
N THR A 64 -10.87 2.58 -28.73
CA THR A 64 -12.22 2.69 -28.16
C THR A 64 -12.24 2.77 -26.63
N HIS A 65 -11.10 2.51 -25.97
CA HIS A 65 -11.04 2.53 -24.51
C HIS A 65 -10.93 3.97 -23.97
N PRO A 66 -11.69 4.37 -22.93
CA PRO A 66 -11.69 5.75 -22.42
C PRO A 66 -10.31 6.23 -21.93
N PHE A 67 -9.45 5.34 -21.49
CA PHE A 67 -8.08 5.67 -21.07
C PHE A 67 -7.02 5.55 -22.18
N TYR A 68 -7.41 5.27 -23.45
CA TYR A 68 -6.48 5.16 -24.56
C TYR A 68 -5.53 6.38 -24.65
N ASN A 69 -6.10 7.57 -24.74
CA ASN A 69 -5.33 8.81 -24.86
C ASN A 69 -4.45 9.07 -23.64
N LEU A 70 -4.84 8.61 -22.45
CA LEU A 70 -4.07 8.76 -21.24
C LEU A 70 -2.71 8.04 -21.33
N PHE A 71 -2.71 6.81 -21.84
CA PHE A 71 -1.51 6.02 -22.00
C PHE A 71 -0.69 6.43 -23.23
N HIS A 72 -1.32 6.87 -24.30
CA HIS A 72 -0.63 7.31 -25.51
C HIS A 72 -0.07 8.73 -25.40
N ALA A 73 -0.78 9.67 -24.80
CA ALA A 73 -0.28 11.04 -24.59
C ALA A 73 0.91 11.10 -23.61
N GLY A 74 1.04 10.12 -22.72
CA GLY A 74 2.19 10.00 -21.80
C GLY A 74 3.38 9.23 -22.37
N ALA A 75 3.36 8.85 -23.64
CA ALA A 75 4.39 8.06 -24.30
C ALA A 75 5.59 8.94 -24.72
N GLU A 76 6.39 9.39 -23.76
CA GLU A 76 7.68 10.03 -24.05
C GLU A 76 8.64 9.02 -24.69
N GLY A 77 9.22 9.37 -25.84
CA GLY A 77 10.16 8.50 -26.55
C GLY A 77 9.58 7.19 -27.07
N GLY A 78 8.25 7.13 -27.33
CA GLY A 78 7.58 5.94 -27.88
C GLY A 78 7.29 4.82 -26.87
N LYS A 79 7.61 5.01 -25.59
CA LYS A 79 7.30 4.02 -24.54
C LYS A 79 5.95 4.34 -23.89
N VAL A 80 5.01 3.41 -24.03
CA VAL A 80 3.70 3.52 -23.36
C VAL A 80 3.87 3.35 -21.85
N PRO A 81 3.39 4.28 -21.01
CA PRO A 81 3.50 4.18 -19.58
C PRO A 81 2.86 2.90 -19.02
N HIS A 82 3.45 2.33 -17.97
CA HIS A 82 2.87 1.22 -17.22
C HIS A 82 2.07 1.67 -16.03
N LEU A 83 2.35 2.86 -15.52
CA LEU A 83 1.87 3.34 -14.24
C LEU A 83 1.39 4.78 -14.37
N PHE A 84 0.28 5.07 -13.72
CA PHE A 84 -0.36 6.37 -13.74
C PHE A 84 -0.81 6.77 -12.34
N PHE A 85 -0.55 8.02 -11.98
CA PHE A 85 -1.13 8.66 -10.81
C PHE A 85 -2.13 9.71 -11.25
N ALA A 86 -3.24 9.84 -10.54
CA ALA A 86 -4.23 10.89 -10.75
C ALA A 86 -5.01 11.16 -9.46
N ASP A 87 -5.74 12.27 -9.44
CA ASP A 87 -6.79 12.47 -8.45
C ASP A 87 -8.01 11.61 -8.78
N PRO A 88 -8.95 11.41 -7.84
CA PRO A 88 -10.15 10.60 -8.08
C PRO A 88 -11.01 11.10 -9.25
N ASP A 89 -11.00 12.40 -9.53
CA ASP A 89 -11.67 13.05 -10.66
C ASP A 89 -10.85 13.03 -11.97
N GLY A 90 -9.64 12.51 -11.92
CA GLY A 90 -8.71 12.50 -13.03
C GLY A 90 -7.84 13.75 -13.17
N GLY A 91 -7.83 14.63 -12.20
CA GLY A 91 -6.92 15.78 -12.13
C GLY A 91 -5.46 15.37 -11.86
N HIS A 92 -4.55 16.34 -11.98
CA HIS A 92 -3.11 16.23 -11.62
C HIS A 92 -2.42 14.93 -12.09
N LYS A 93 -2.60 14.57 -13.35
CA LYS A 93 -2.08 13.32 -13.92
C LYS A 93 -0.54 13.26 -13.94
N LYS A 94 0.03 12.10 -13.61
CA LYS A 94 1.45 11.80 -13.77
C LYS A 94 1.66 10.37 -14.23
N ALA A 95 2.21 10.23 -15.44
CA ALA A 95 2.62 8.94 -15.97
C ALA A 95 4.03 8.55 -15.51
N LEU A 96 4.28 7.26 -15.35
CA LEU A 96 5.59 6.68 -15.16
C LEU A 96 5.81 5.50 -16.12
N PRO A 97 7.01 5.34 -16.68
CA PRO A 97 7.29 4.35 -17.73
C PRO A 97 7.21 2.89 -17.24
N GLY A 98 7.46 2.63 -15.95
CA GLY A 98 7.47 1.28 -15.37
C GLY A 98 8.88 0.72 -15.11
N ASP A 99 9.91 1.39 -15.63
CA ASP A 99 11.34 1.09 -15.40
C ASP A 99 12.03 2.15 -14.52
N GLN A 100 11.23 3.03 -13.88
CA GLN A 100 11.73 4.04 -12.97
C GLN A 100 12.37 3.42 -11.72
N SER A 101 13.31 4.16 -11.11
CA SER A 101 13.86 3.75 -9.82
C SER A 101 12.80 3.77 -8.71
N GLN A 102 12.97 2.96 -7.65
CA GLN A 102 12.12 3.05 -6.46
C GLN A 102 12.10 4.46 -5.87
N SER A 103 13.23 5.13 -5.86
CA SER A 103 13.36 6.49 -5.35
C SER A 103 12.48 7.48 -6.13
N ASP A 104 12.39 7.35 -7.45
CA ASP A 104 11.57 8.22 -8.28
C ASP A 104 10.08 7.89 -8.12
N LEU A 105 9.74 6.61 -8.02
CA LEU A 105 8.38 6.18 -7.65
C LEU A 105 7.94 6.81 -6.33
N TRP A 106 8.76 6.68 -5.28
CA TRP A 106 8.43 7.24 -3.95
C TRP A 106 8.33 8.76 -3.94
N LYS A 107 9.16 9.48 -4.71
CA LYS A 107 9.04 10.94 -4.88
C LYS A 107 7.65 11.32 -5.41
N VAL A 108 7.16 10.59 -6.43
CA VAL A 108 5.82 10.83 -6.98
C VAL A 108 4.76 10.47 -5.96
N MET A 109 4.84 9.31 -5.31
CA MET A 109 3.88 8.89 -4.29
C MET A 109 3.79 9.93 -3.16
N PHE A 110 4.92 10.35 -2.59
CA PHE A 110 4.91 11.36 -1.53
C PHE A 110 4.35 12.70 -1.98
N LYS A 111 4.58 13.12 -3.24
CA LYS A 111 4.00 14.35 -3.77
C LYS A 111 2.46 14.30 -3.77
N TYR A 112 1.86 13.16 -4.11
CA TYR A 112 0.42 12.97 -4.03
C TYR A 112 -0.07 12.94 -2.58
N LEU A 113 0.63 12.24 -1.69
CA LEU A 113 0.25 12.17 -0.29
C LEU A 113 0.36 13.52 0.41
N ASP A 114 1.41 14.29 0.19
CA ASP A 114 1.58 15.65 0.73
C ASP A 114 0.47 16.61 0.24
N ARG A 115 -0.11 16.35 -0.96
CA ARG A 115 -1.22 17.12 -1.50
C ARG A 115 -2.57 16.69 -0.92
N CYS A 116 -2.82 15.39 -0.82
CA CYS A 116 -4.14 14.85 -0.52
C CYS A 116 -4.41 14.66 0.98
N TYR A 117 -3.37 14.57 1.82
CA TYR A 117 -3.50 14.29 3.24
C TYR A 117 -2.98 15.44 4.10
N ASP A 118 -3.62 15.66 5.25
CA ASP A 118 -3.23 16.69 6.22
C ASP A 118 -1.96 16.33 6.97
N GLU A 119 -1.84 15.05 7.34
CA GLU A 119 -0.69 14.57 8.09
C GLU A 119 0.49 14.20 7.19
N ASN A 120 1.69 14.22 7.79
CA ASN A 120 2.94 13.93 7.09
C ASN A 120 3.11 12.42 6.86
N ALA A 121 2.81 11.96 5.65
CA ALA A 121 2.94 10.57 5.24
C ALA A 121 4.39 10.02 5.37
N LYS A 122 5.43 10.87 5.20
CA LYS A 122 6.83 10.43 5.40
C LYS A 122 7.11 10.07 6.85
N SER A 123 6.53 10.84 7.79
CA SER A 123 6.63 10.53 9.22
C SER A 123 5.87 9.25 9.57
N ALA A 124 4.66 9.08 9.00
CA ALA A 124 3.85 7.88 9.20
C ALA A 124 4.59 6.62 8.70
N ILE A 125 5.15 6.63 7.48
CA ILE A 125 5.97 5.54 6.93
C ILE A 125 7.16 5.20 7.83
N LYS A 126 7.92 6.21 8.26
CA LYS A 126 9.06 6.00 9.16
C LYS A 126 8.65 5.28 10.46
N ASN A 127 7.51 5.65 11.01
CA ASN A 127 7.00 5.05 12.24
C ASN A 127 6.41 3.66 11.99
N LEU A 128 5.70 3.43 10.87
CA LEU A 128 5.21 2.10 10.48
C LEU A 128 6.38 1.11 10.30
N ARG A 129 7.45 1.50 9.62
CA ARG A 129 8.65 0.65 9.49
C ARG A 129 9.30 0.31 10.84
N LYS A 130 9.29 1.24 11.81
CA LYS A 130 9.74 0.92 13.17
C LYS A 130 8.82 -0.10 13.87
N LEU A 131 7.50 -0.03 13.62
CA LEU A 131 6.57 -1.01 14.17
C LEU A 131 6.79 -2.40 13.58
N LEU A 132 7.11 -2.53 12.28
CA LEU A 132 7.47 -3.81 11.68
C LEU A 132 8.63 -4.47 12.42
N GLY A 133 9.71 -3.73 12.69
CA GLY A 133 10.82 -4.25 13.49
C GLY A 133 10.45 -4.59 14.95
N GLN A 134 9.35 -4.03 15.49
CA GLN A 134 8.83 -4.44 16.80
C GLN A 134 8.01 -5.75 16.69
N TYR A 135 7.25 -5.94 15.60
CA TYR A 135 6.56 -7.19 15.32
C TYR A 135 7.56 -8.35 15.17
N ASP A 136 8.64 -8.16 14.40
CA ASP A 136 9.69 -9.17 14.24
C ASP A 136 10.28 -9.62 15.60
N LYS A 137 10.48 -8.67 16.52
CA LYS A 137 10.97 -8.97 17.86
C LYS A 137 9.94 -9.77 18.69
N LEU A 138 8.66 -9.41 18.58
CA LEU A 138 7.60 -10.15 19.26
C LEU A 138 7.47 -11.57 18.71
N ASP A 139 7.57 -11.74 17.40
CA ASP A 139 7.51 -13.05 16.75
C ASP A 139 8.67 -13.94 17.23
N ALA A 140 9.89 -13.41 17.22
CA ALA A 140 11.05 -14.14 17.73
C ALA A 140 10.93 -14.51 19.22
N GLN A 141 10.34 -13.63 20.05
CA GLN A 141 10.11 -13.93 21.47
C GLN A 141 9.02 -14.99 21.65
N GLU A 142 7.95 -14.92 20.88
CA GLU A 142 6.87 -15.91 20.89
C GLU A 142 7.41 -17.31 20.53
N ASP A 143 8.20 -17.41 19.47
CA ASP A 143 8.83 -18.64 19.03
C ASP A 143 9.73 -19.24 20.13
N LEU A 144 10.51 -18.41 20.81
CA LEU A 144 11.34 -18.85 21.93
C LEU A 144 10.50 -19.39 23.11
N VAL A 145 9.38 -18.74 23.43
CA VAL A 145 8.49 -19.21 24.50
C VAL A 145 7.82 -20.54 24.10
N ARG A 146 7.35 -20.66 22.85
CA ARG A 146 6.75 -21.89 22.31
C ARG A 146 7.74 -23.04 22.35
N ALA A 147 8.98 -22.84 21.91
CA ALA A 147 10.02 -23.87 21.98
C ALA A 147 10.33 -24.32 23.42
N ARG A 148 10.23 -23.40 24.40
CA ARG A 148 10.35 -23.76 25.83
C ARG A 148 9.18 -24.57 26.34
N ILE A 149 7.98 -24.29 25.88
CA ILE A 149 6.76 -25.05 26.20
C ILE A 149 6.91 -26.47 25.68
N ASP A 150 7.29 -26.65 24.40
CA ASP A 150 7.48 -27.96 23.79
C ASP A 150 8.49 -28.79 24.54
N LYS A 151 9.67 -28.22 24.84
CA LYS A 151 10.71 -28.87 25.65
C LYS A 151 10.24 -29.26 27.05
N GLU A 152 9.43 -28.42 27.68
CA GLU A 152 8.90 -28.70 29.02
C GLU A 152 7.88 -29.83 28.98
N ILE A 153 7.02 -29.87 27.94
CA ILE A 153 6.03 -30.92 27.73
C ILE A 153 6.75 -32.26 27.48
N GLU A 154 7.76 -32.30 26.61
CA GLU A 154 8.56 -33.49 26.35
C GLU A 154 9.22 -34.06 27.60
N LYS A 155 9.78 -33.16 28.44
CA LYS A 155 10.54 -33.58 29.62
C LYS A 155 9.68 -33.93 30.82
N ASN A 156 8.62 -33.14 31.09
CA ASN A 156 7.87 -33.19 32.36
C ASN A 156 6.38 -33.41 32.15
N GLY A 157 5.94 -33.58 30.90
CA GLY A 157 4.56 -33.80 30.52
C GLY A 157 3.67 -32.56 30.55
N PRO A 158 2.45 -32.65 30.01
CA PRO A 158 1.54 -31.51 29.82
C PRO A 158 0.96 -30.91 31.13
N LYS A 159 1.19 -31.56 32.30
CA LYS A 159 0.73 -31.06 33.60
C LYS A 159 1.80 -30.29 34.38
N SER A 160 2.96 -29.99 33.75
CA SER A 160 4.04 -29.26 34.43
C SER A 160 3.60 -27.87 34.90
N ARG A 161 3.94 -27.55 36.16
CA ARG A 161 3.64 -26.24 36.76
C ARG A 161 4.34 -25.06 36.03
N LYS A 162 5.45 -25.32 35.33
CA LYS A 162 6.19 -24.31 34.58
C LYS A 162 5.41 -23.79 33.37
N LEU A 163 4.54 -24.62 32.80
CA LEU A 163 3.70 -24.22 31.66
C LEU A 163 2.80 -23.02 32.02
N LYS A 164 2.35 -22.91 33.27
CA LYS A 164 1.59 -21.74 33.72
C LYS A 164 2.37 -20.43 33.60
N LYS A 165 3.69 -20.46 33.80
CA LYS A 165 4.55 -19.28 33.63
C LYS A 165 4.70 -18.94 32.15
N PHE A 166 5.00 -19.92 31.30
CA PHE A 166 5.16 -19.72 29.87
C PHE A 166 3.88 -19.21 29.20
N ASN A 167 2.70 -19.73 29.60
CA ASN A 167 1.42 -19.21 29.14
C ASN A 167 1.23 -17.74 29.52
N LYS A 168 1.59 -17.33 30.75
CA LYS A 168 1.56 -15.93 31.13
C LYS A 168 2.51 -15.06 30.30
N ASP A 169 3.65 -15.59 29.89
CA ASP A 169 4.58 -14.88 29.00
C ASP A 169 3.96 -14.72 27.59
N LEU A 170 3.29 -15.74 27.05
CA LEU A 170 2.50 -15.64 25.80
C LEU A 170 1.37 -14.60 25.90
N ASP A 171 0.63 -14.60 27.02
CA ASP A 171 -0.43 -13.60 27.26
C ASP A 171 0.09 -12.18 27.24
N LYS A 172 1.29 -11.94 27.80
CA LYS A 172 1.95 -10.62 27.74
C LYS A 172 2.31 -10.23 26.30
N LEU A 173 2.93 -11.14 25.55
CA LEU A 173 3.27 -10.89 24.15
C LEU A 173 2.01 -10.61 23.30
N ALA A 174 0.92 -11.33 23.54
CA ALA A 174 -0.36 -11.08 22.90
C ALA A 174 -0.91 -9.68 23.20
N LYS A 175 -0.78 -9.22 24.45
CA LYS A 175 -1.16 -7.86 24.85
C LYS A 175 -0.31 -6.80 24.15
N GLU A 176 1.00 -6.97 24.17
CA GLU A 176 1.94 -6.06 23.48
C GLU A 176 1.63 -5.99 21.99
N ARG A 177 1.35 -7.13 21.33
CA ARG A 177 0.95 -7.20 19.93
C ARG A 177 -0.35 -6.43 19.66
N LYS A 178 -1.32 -6.49 20.56
CA LYS A 178 -2.54 -5.71 20.45
C LYS A 178 -2.26 -4.20 20.51
N GLU A 179 -1.42 -3.76 21.45
CA GLU A 179 -1.02 -2.35 21.56
C GLU A 179 -0.28 -1.85 20.30
N LEU A 180 0.56 -2.70 19.68
CA LEU A 180 1.20 -2.36 18.42
C LEU A 180 0.19 -2.22 17.28
N ARG A 181 -0.81 -3.10 17.17
CA ARG A 181 -1.88 -3.00 16.17
C ARG A 181 -2.67 -1.71 16.30
N GLU A 182 -2.97 -1.27 17.52
CA GLU A 182 -3.66 0.00 17.76
C GLU A 182 -2.82 1.20 17.32
N LYS A 183 -1.50 1.16 17.55
CA LYS A 183 -0.56 2.18 17.05
C LYS A 183 -0.45 2.16 15.53
N GLU A 184 -0.38 0.98 14.93
CA GLU A 184 -0.36 0.80 13.48
C GLU A 184 -1.61 1.41 12.84
N GLN A 185 -2.79 1.09 13.37
CA GLN A 185 -4.05 1.62 12.86
C GLN A 185 -4.06 3.15 12.87
N LYS A 186 -3.66 3.78 13.96
CA LYS A 186 -3.58 5.25 14.05
C LYS A 186 -2.61 5.87 13.02
N LEU A 187 -1.50 5.19 12.71
CA LEU A 187 -0.55 5.68 11.71
C LEU A 187 -1.03 5.47 10.27
N ARG A 188 -1.95 4.52 10.06
CA ARG A 188 -2.58 4.26 8.75
C ARG A 188 -3.75 5.20 8.47
N ASP A 189 -4.43 5.66 9.49
CA ASP A 189 -5.63 6.51 9.38
C ASP A 189 -5.22 7.99 9.23
N LEU A 190 -4.58 8.33 8.09
CA LEU A 190 -4.31 9.72 7.74
C LEU A 190 -5.59 10.39 7.24
N ALA A 191 -5.85 11.62 7.70
CA ALA A 191 -7.01 12.39 7.26
C ALA A 191 -6.79 12.98 5.87
N LEU A 192 -7.76 12.81 4.98
CA LEU A 192 -7.79 13.50 3.69
C LEU A 192 -8.11 14.98 3.90
N LYS A 193 -7.47 15.88 3.15
CA LYS A 193 -7.74 17.31 3.18
C LYS A 193 -9.17 17.62 2.78
N ALA A 194 -9.78 18.61 3.44
CA ALA A 194 -11.18 18.98 3.24
C ALA A 194 -11.50 19.41 1.79
N ALA A 195 -10.58 20.09 1.10
CA ALA A 195 -10.73 20.50 -0.29
C ALA A 195 -10.91 19.34 -1.27
N GLU A 196 -10.31 18.18 -0.99
CA GLU A 196 -10.49 16.95 -1.78
C GLU A 196 -11.84 16.28 -1.51
N LEU A 197 -12.48 16.59 -0.37
CA LEU A 197 -13.78 16.05 0.00
C LEU A 197 -14.93 16.72 -0.75
N GLU A 198 -14.79 18.00 -1.11
CA GLU A 198 -15.82 18.78 -1.80
C GLU A 198 -15.83 18.54 -3.31
N ALA A 199 -14.66 18.33 -3.94
CA ALA A 199 -14.55 18.09 -5.38
C ALA A 199 -15.30 16.82 -5.83
N VAL A 200 -15.28 15.75 -5.03
CA VAL A 200 -15.98 14.50 -5.32
C VAL A 200 -17.50 14.62 -5.10
N GLY A 201 -17.94 15.48 -4.19
CA GLY A 201 -19.37 15.74 -3.94
C GLY A 201 -20.06 16.58 -5.01
N ALA A 202 -19.31 17.44 -5.72
CA ALA A 202 -19.82 18.28 -6.80
C ALA A 202 -19.96 17.52 -8.14
N ALA A 203 -19.13 16.51 -8.39
CA ALA A 203 -19.21 15.68 -9.60
C ALA A 203 -20.31 14.61 -9.54
N ALA A 204 -20.94 14.39 -8.38
CA ALA A 204 -22.01 13.40 -8.17
C ALA A 204 -23.43 13.98 -8.25
N LYS A 205 -23.60 15.29 -8.55
CA LYS A 205 -24.86 15.95 -8.81
C LYS A 205 -24.99 16.31 -10.29
#